data_296a0b05fe93fdd84c5ade22a9527ba8
#
_entry.id   296a0b05fe93fdd84c5ade22a9527ba8
#
_cell.length_a   1.000
_cell.length_b   1.000
_cell.length_c   1.000
_cell.angle_alpha   90.00
_cell.angle_beta   90.00
_cell.angle_gamma   90.00
#
_symmetry.space_group_name_H-M   'P 1'
#
loop_
_entity.id
_entity.type
_entity.pdbx_description
1 polymer ?
#
loop_
_entity_poly.entity_id
_entity_poly.type
_entity_poly.pdbx_seq_one_letter_code
_entity_poly.pdbx_strand_id
1 'polypeptide(L)'
;RKNGKIIENEDRDRQQNLDEIPFPKYKGFELQKYSRKAFAIVSSKGCPYNCNFCQYKILSGNKFRARSAENVIEELHYWYNKGYRSFEFYDDNLLVDKARIYKICDLITELKLTGMLLIAGYVRVDHVDEAIIKQMKRAGFVQISMGAESGSDRVLRSMNKGQTVAQIKKAVKLLCDLRLKVVLDITIGHPTETMPDVWKTMKLALRYPIYKIYSYNLIPIPGTELYEWVKNNNYFVVPPEIYTNYGAEEIAAIPVFDTPEFTYEQRKNALKLAKRIAFYIEFRYRIRSKFMCLFNFLCFYYFAK
;
A
#
# COMPACT_ATOMS: atom_id res chain seq x y z
N ARG A 1 -23.25 20.89 14.79
CA ARG A 1 -23.35 21.83 15.92
C ARG A 1 -24.84 22.12 16.21
N LYS A 2 -25.23 22.16 17.46
CA LYS A 2 -26.55 22.60 17.88
C LYS A 2 -26.34 23.74 18.88
N ASN A 3 -26.91 24.90 18.61
CA ASN A 3 -26.77 26.12 19.43
C ASN A 3 -25.30 26.50 19.73
N GLY A 4 -24.42 26.43 18.71
CA GLY A 4 -22.99 26.74 18.85
C GLY A 4 -22.12 25.66 19.51
N LYS A 5 -22.70 24.65 20.14
CA LYS A 5 -21.97 23.55 20.79
C LYS A 5 -21.68 22.40 19.82
N ILE A 6 -20.50 21.81 19.90
CA ILE A 6 -20.16 20.56 19.22
C ILE A 6 -20.97 19.45 19.91
N ILE A 7 -21.70 18.66 19.13
CA ILE A 7 -22.38 17.46 19.61
C ILE A 7 -21.62 16.29 19.05
N GLU A 8 -21.19 15.42 19.91
CA GLU A 8 -20.65 14.10 19.60
C GLU A 8 -21.82 13.11 19.51
N ASN A 9 -21.94 12.46 18.37
CA ASN A 9 -22.96 11.42 18.19
C ASN A 9 -22.39 10.09 18.67
N GLU A 10 -23.29 9.17 19.04
CA GLU A 10 -22.90 7.79 19.31
C GLU A 10 -22.27 7.15 18.09
N ASP A 11 -21.29 6.26 18.34
CA ASP A 11 -20.64 5.49 17.29
C ASP A 11 -21.68 4.64 16.53
N ARG A 12 -21.61 4.67 15.21
CA ARG A 12 -22.46 3.82 14.37
C ARG A 12 -21.90 2.40 14.32
N ASP A 13 -22.76 1.40 14.41
CA ASP A 13 -22.39 0.02 14.15
C ASP A 13 -21.80 -0.16 12.77
N ARG A 14 -20.72 -0.92 12.69
CA ARG A 14 -20.07 -1.23 11.42
C ARG A 14 -20.89 -2.27 10.66
N GLN A 15 -21.23 -1.96 9.41
CA GLN A 15 -21.90 -2.90 8.51
C GLN A 15 -21.12 -4.20 8.41
N GLN A 16 -21.77 -5.33 8.74
CA GLN A 16 -21.13 -6.64 8.74
C GLN A 16 -21.16 -7.30 7.35
N ASN A 17 -22.28 -7.21 6.66
CA ASN A 17 -22.42 -7.70 5.29
C ASN A 17 -22.13 -6.57 4.30
N LEU A 18 -20.94 -6.58 3.68
CA LEU A 18 -20.55 -5.53 2.75
C LEU A 18 -21.23 -5.64 1.38
N ASP A 19 -21.87 -6.76 1.04
CA ASP A 19 -22.63 -6.91 -0.21
C ASP A 19 -23.92 -6.09 -0.22
N GLU A 20 -24.44 -5.72 0.95
CA GLU A 20 -25.59 -4.83 1.07
C GLU A 20 -25.28 -3.37 0.74
N ILE A 21 -23.99 -3.01 0.68
CA ILE A 21 -23.53 -1.67 0.32
C ILE A 21 -23.41 -1.60 -1.20
N PRO A 22 -24.22 -0.78 -1.89
CA PRO A 22 -24.10 -0.65 -3.34
C PRO A 22 -22.73 -0.06 -3.71
N PHE A 23 -22.09 -0.62 -4.72
CA PHE A 23 -20.84 -0.04 -5.21
C PHE A 23 -21.06 1.30 -5.90
N PRO A 24 -20.08 2.23 -5.88
CA PRO A 24 -20.22 3.57 -6.42
C PRO A 24 -20.42 3.55 -7.94
N LYS A 25 -21.47 4.20 -8.44
CA LYS A 25 -21.73 4.35 -9.88
C LYS A 25 -21.36 5.74 -10.40
N TYR A 26 -20.91 6.63 -9.53
CA TYR A 26 -20.42 8.00 -9.82
C TYR A 26 -21.36 8.80 -10.75
N LYS A 27 -22.68 8.65 -10.58
CA LYS A 27 -23.68 9.44 -11.30
C LYS A 27 -23.46 10.93 -11.02
N GLY A 28 -23.40 11.76 -12.05
CA GLY A 28 -23.13 13.18 -11.92
C GLY A 28 -21.64 13.57 -11.90
N PHE A 29 -20.71 12.60 -11.95
CA PHE A 29 -19.28 12.89 -12.11
C PHE A 29 -18.84 12.70 -13.56
N GLU A 30 -18.17 13.69 -14.12
CA GLU A 30 -17.53 13.59 -15.45
C GLU A 30 -16.20 12.87 -15.31
N LEU A 31 -16.25 11.52 -15.19
CA LEU A 31 -15.09 10.68 -14.87
C LEU A 31 -13.90 10.87 -15.83
N GLN A 32 -14.17 11.24 -17.10
CA GLN A 32 -13.16 11.53 -18.11
C GLN A 32 -12.29 12.76 -17.79
N LYS A 33 -12.77 13.66 -16.93
CA LYS A 33 -11.99 14.82 -16.46
C LYS A 33 -11.01 14.48 -15.34
N TYR A 34 -11.11 13.29 -14.76
CA TYR A 34 -10.20 12.84 -13.70
C TYR A 34 -9.07 12.01 -14.30
N SER A 35 -7.83 12.46 -14.13
CA SER A 35 -6.66 11.71 -14.59
C SER A 35 -6.35 10.54 -13.65
N ARG A 36 -7.13 9.47 -13.72
CA ARG A 36 -6.89 8.25 -12.95
C ARG A 36 -6.17 7.22 -13.82
N LYS A 37 -5.08 6.67 -13.28
CA LYS A 37 -4.36 5.55 -13.90
C LYS A 37 -5.11 4.23 -13.71
N ALA A 38 -5.87 4.09 -12.63
CA ALA A 38 -6.65 2.91 -12.31
C ALA A 38 -7.95 3.28 -11.57
N PHE A 39 -9.00 2.50 -11.77
CA PHE A 39 -10.27 2.64 -11.08
C PHE A 39 -10.20 1.95 -9.71
N ALA A 40 -10.55 2.66 -8.64
CA ALA A 40 -10.44 2.12 -7.29
C ALA A 40 -11.59 1.15 -6.99
N ILE A 41 -11.25 -0.05 -6.51
CA ILE A 41 -12.18 -1.06 -6.00
C ILE A 41 -11.88 -1.27 -4.51
N VAL A 42 -12.91 -1.24 -3.68
CA VAL A 42 -12.79 -1.61 -2.27
C VAL A 42 -13.56 -2.91 -2.08
N SER A 43 -12.84 -4.00 -1.93
CA SER A 43 -13.42 -5.34 -1.84
C SER A 43 -13.52 -5.86 -0.42
N SER A 44 -12.82 -5.24 0.53
CA SER A 44 -12.87 -5.59 1.95
C SER A 44 -12.53 -4.39 2.85
N LYS A 45 -12.87 -4.49 4.12
CA LYS A 45 -12.60 -3.52 5.18
C LYS A 45 -12.12 -4.22 6.43
N GLY A 46 -11.22 -3.55 7.17
CA GLY A 46 -10.67 -4.05 8.41
C GLY A 46 -9.46 -4.95 8.21
N CYS A 47 -8.56 -4.92 9.17
CA CYS A 47 -7.33 -5.69 9.17
C CYS A 47 -7.12 -6.34 10.55
N PRO A 48 -6.92 -7.67 10.65
CA PRO A 48 -6.85 -8.36 11.94
C PRO A 48 -5.52 -8.14 12.69
N TYR A 49 -4.63 -7.32 12.14
CA TYR A 49 -3.31 -7.04 12.72
C TYR A 49 -3.31 -5.77 13.59
N ASN A 50 -2.37 -5.72 14.54
CA ASN A 50 -2.27 -4.67 15.54
C ASN A 50 -1.00 -3.83 15.41
N CYS A 51 -0.67 -3.37 14.19
CA CYS A 51 0.42 -2.43 14.00
C CYS A 51 0.14 -1.14 14.80
N ASN A 52 1.04 -0.72 15.68
CA ASN A 52 0.81 0.34 16.66
C ASN A 52 0.66 1.75 16.04
N PHE A 53 1.06 1.93 14.79
CA PHE A 53 0.99 3.19 14.05
C PHE A 53 -0.23 3.30 13.11
N CYS A 54 -0.97 2.19 12.92
CA CYS A 54 -1.91 2.06 11.82
C CYS A 54 -3.27 2.69 12.14
N GLN A 55 -3.67 3.68 11.33
CA GLN A 55 -4.99 4.33 11.43
C GLN A 55 -6.17 3.43 11.04
N TYR A 56 -5.95 2.40 10.23
CA TYR A 56 -7.05 1.53 9.76
C TYR A 56 -7.73 0.77 10.89
N LYS A 57 -7.01 0.50 11.99
CA LYS A 57 -7.61 -0.03 13.21
C LYS A 57 -8.73 0.86 13.75
N ILE A 58 -8.54 2.18 13.68
CA ILE A 58 -9.51 3.18 14.14
C ILE A 58 -10.65 3.32 13.12
N LEU A 59 -10.31 3.46 11.84
CA LEU A 59 -11.27 3.74 10.77
C LEU A 59 -12.14 2.53 10.40
N SER A 60 -11.49 1.38 10.15
CA SER A 60 -12.16 0.17 9.63
C SER A 60 -12.38 -0.90 10.68
N GLY A 61 -11.64 -0.85 11.82
CA GLY A 61 -11.65 -1.83 12.90
C GLY A 61 -10.77 -3.05 12.62
N ASN A 62 -10.62 -3.89 13.65
CA ASN A 62 -9.78 -5.10 13.60
C ASN A 62 -10.49 -6.29 12.94
N LYS A 63 -11.83 -6.27 12.90
CA LYS A 63 -12.60 -7.36 12.30
C LYS A 63 -12.57 -7.22 10.78
N PHE A 64 -11.99 -8.21 10.11
CA PHE A 64 -12.02 -8.29 8.66
C PHE A 64 -13.44 -8.59 8.18
N ARG A 65 -13.91 -7.83 7.21
CA ARG A 65 -15.21 -7.99 6.55
C ARG A 65 -14.99 -7.80 5.06
N ALA A 66 -15.58 -8.66 4.25
CA ALA A 66 -15.36 -8.65 2.83
C ALA A 66 -16.68 -8.73 2.05
N ARG A 67 -16.66 -8.17 0.87
CA ARG A 67 -17.67 -8.44 -0.16
C ARG A 67 -17.45 -9.84 -0.70
N SER A 68 -18.50 -10.51 -1.12
CA SER A 68 -18.40 -11.78 -1.84
C SER A 68 -17.60 -11.61 -3.14
N ALA A 69 -17.04 -12.69 -3.64
CA ALA A 69 -16.32 -12.65 -4.91
C ALA A 69 -17.27 -12.21 -6.05
N GLU A 70 -18.51 -12.71 -6.03
CA GLU A 70 -19.55 -12.38 -7.00
C GLU A 70 -19.88 -10.88 -7.01
N ASN A 71 -20.05 -10.28 -5.83
CA ASN A 71 -20.37 -8.86 -5.72
C ASN A 71 -19.19 -7.98 -6.21
N VAL A 72 -17.94 -8.38 -5.96
CA VAL A 72 -16.76 -7.70 -6.51
C VAL A 72 -16.70 -7.82 -8.03
N ILE A 73 -17.01 -9.00 -8.57
CA ILE A 73 -17.02 -9.24 -10.02
C ILE A 73 -18.14 -8.46 -10.70
N GLU A 74 -19.31 -8.31 -10.07
CA GLU A 74 -20.38 -7.47 -10.61
C GLU A 74 -19.90 -6.02 -10.83
N GLU A 75 -19.18 -5.44 -9.87
CA GLU A 75 -18.61 -4.11 -10.01
C GLU A 75 -17.54 -4.04 -11.10
N LEU A 76 -16.60 -5.00 -11.12
CA LEU A 76 -15.56 -5.07 -12.15
C LEU A 76 -16.18 -5.19 -13.54
N HIS A 77 -17.16 -6.06 -13.71
CA HIS A 77 -17.87 -6.27 -14.98
C HIS A 77 -18.64 -5.01 -15.42
N TYR A 78 -19.30 -4.34 -14.49
CA TYR A 78 -19.98 -3.07 -14.77
C TYR A 78 -19.04 -2.01 -15.33
N TRP A 79 -17.86 -1.84 -14.72
CA TRP A 79 -16.88 -0.85 -15.19
C TRP A 79 -16.14 -1.31 -16.44
N TYR A 80 -15.90 -2.62 -16.58
CA TYR A 80 -15.31 -3.21 -17.78
C TYR A 80 -16.20 -2.94 -19.02
N ASN A 81 -17.50 -3.10 -18.90
CA ASN A 81 -18.47 -2.83 -19.98
C ASN A 81 -18.55 -1.33 -20.31
N LYS A 82 -18.17 -0.44 -19.39
CA LYS A 82 -18.02 0.99 -19.64
C LYS A 82 -16.65 1.38 -20.26
N GLY A 83 -15.83 0.42 -20.62
CA GLY A 83 -14.54 0.64 -21.28
C GLY A 83 -13.34 0.78 -20.35
N TYR A 84 -13.52 0.71 -19.02
CA TYR A 84 -12.39 0.75 -18.08
C TYR A 84 -11.63 -0.57 -18.10
N ARG A 85 -10.29 -0.49 -18.04
CA ARG A 85 -9.41 -1.68 -18.11
C ARG A 85 -8.36 -1.73 -17.01
N SER A 86 -8.21 -0.68 -16.21
CA SER A 86 -7.24 -0.63 -15.13
C SER A 86 -7.96 -0.43 -13.80
N PHE A 87 -7.71 -1.34 -12.84
CA PHE A 87 -8.36 -1.36 -11.55
C PHE A 87 -7.34 -1.55 -10.43
N GLU A 88 -7.54 -0.86 -9.31
CA GLU A 88 -6.71 -0.98 -8.14
C GLU A 88 -7.56 -1.35 -6.92
N PHE A 89 -7.20 -2.44 -6.26
CA PHE A 89 -7.82 -2.88 -5.02
C PHE A 89 -7.26 -2.06 -3.85
N TYR A 90 -8.11 -1.25 -3.24
CA TYR A 90 -7.81 -0.36 -2.12
C TYR A 90 -8.28 -0.93 -0.77
N ASP A 91 -8.04 -2.20 -0.56
CA ASP A 91 -8.37 -2.89 0.67
C ASP A 91 -7.37 -2.56 1.78
N ASP A 92 -7.78 -2.59 3.05
CA ASP A 92 -6.86 -2.40 4.17
C ASP A 92 -5.78 -3.52 4.23
N ASN A 93 -6.12 -4.73 3.77
CA ASN A 93 -5.21 -5.83 3.51
C ASN A 93 -5.89 -6.87 2.59
N LEU A 94 -5.53 -6.91 1.34
CA LEU A 94 -6.22 -7.69 0.30
C LEU A 94 -6.16 -9.20 0.53
N LEU A 95 -5.03 -9.74 1.00
CA LEU A 95 -4.76 -11.18 1.08
C LEU A 95 -5.10 -11.82 2.43
N VAL A 96 -5.96 -11.18 3.26
CA VAL A 96 -6.43 -11.80 4.52
C VAL A 96 -7.22 -13.07 4.23
N ASP A 97 -8.12 -13.03 3.26
CA ASP A 97 -8.90 -14.17 2.79
C ASP A 97 -8.44 -14.59 1.38
N LYS A 98 -7.48 -15.50 1.34
CA LYS A 98 -6.92 -16.01 0.08
C LYS A 98 -7.94 -16.82 -0.73
N ALA A 99 -8.81 -17.57 -0.07
CA ALA A 99 -9.83 -18.37 -0.76
C ALA A 99 -10.76 -17.48 -1.59
N ARG A 100 -11.16 -16.34 -1.02
CA ARG A 100 -11.94 -15.33 -1.74
C ARG A 100 -11.17 -14.76 -2.94
N ILE A 101 -9.88 -14.47 -2.79
CA ILE A 101 -9.07 -13.94 -3.89
C ILE A 101 -8.88 -14.98 -5.00
N TYR A 102 -8.71 -16.27 -4.66
CA TYR A 102 -8.74 -17.34 -5.67
C TYR A 102 -10.04 -17.31 -6.47
N LYS A 103 -11.19 -17.24 -5.78
CA LYS A 103 -12.51 -17.19 -6.43
C LYS A 103 -12.69 -15.97 -7.32
N ILE A 104 -12.24 -14.78 -6.88
CA ILE A 104 -12.25 -13.57 -7.72
C ILE A 104 -11.42 -13.77 -9.00
N CYS A 105 -10.22 -14.36 -8.88
CA CYS A 105 -9.36 -14.63 -10.03
C CYS A 105 -9.98 -15.64 -10.99
N ASP A 106 -10.62 -16.67 -10.48
CA ASP A 106 -11.31 -17.69 -11.30
C ASP A 106 -12.47 -17.06 -12.06
N LEU A 107 -13.33 -16.29 -11.40
CA LEU A 107 -14.45 -15.60 -12.03
C LEU A 107 -14.00 -14.60 -13.11
N ILE A 108 -12.89 -13.86 -12.89
CA ILE A 108 -12.31 -12.98 -13.92
C ILE A 108 -11.94 -13.77 -15.17
N THR A 109 -11.37 -14.96 -14.98
CA THR A 109 -10.93 -15.84 -16.07
C THR A 109 -12.11 -16.46 -16.80
N GLU A 110 -13.09 -16.98 -16.06
CA GLU A 110 -14.33 -17.60 -16.59
C GLU A 110 -15.16 -16.61 -17.42
N LEU A 111 -15.31 -15.38 -16.93
CA LEU A 111 -16.04 -14.32 -17.63
C LEU A 111 -15.21 -13.67 -18.76
N LYS A 112 -14.00 -14.16 -19.00
CA LYS A 112 -13.09 -13.67 -20.05
C LYS A 112 -12.90 -12.15 -20.01
N LEU A 113 -12.78 -11.57 -18.82
CA LEU A 113 -12.52 -10.15 -18.64
C LEU A 113 -11.05 -9.82 -19.01
N THR A 114 -10.74 -10.00 -20.29
CA THR A 114 -9.37 -9.91 -20.81
C THR A 114 -8.87 -8.47 -20.94
N GLY A 115 -7.54 -8.30 -20.91
CA GLY A 115 -6.92 -6.99 -21.05
C GLY A 115 -7.05 -6.08 -19.84
N MET A 116 -7.56 -6.59 -18.72
CA MET A 116 -7.53 -5.84 -17.46
C MET A 116 -6.13 -5.78 -16.89
N LEU A 117 -5.80 -4.62 -16.32
CA LEU A 117 -4.59 -4.38 -15.55
C LEU A 117 -4.98 -4.20 -14.09
N LEU A 118 -4.72 -5.22 -13.28
CA LEU A 118 -5.11 -5.21 -11.88
C LEU A 118 -3.91 -4.86 -10.98
N ILE A 119 -4.17 -4.04 -9.98
CA ILE A 119 -3.19 -3.60 -8.99
C ILE A 119 -3.70 -4.03 -7.62
N ALA A 120 -2.87 -4.73 -6.85
CA ALA A 120 -3.10 -4.97 -5.44
C ALA A 120 -2.46 -3.85 -4.64
N GLY A 121 -3.28 -2.98 -4.03
CA GLY A 121 -2.84 -1.75 -3.38
C GLY A 121 -2.11 -1.98 -2.06
N TYR A 122 -2.64 -2.87 -1.19
CA TYR A 122 -2.07 -3.12 0.14
C TYR A 122 -2.05 -4.61 0.45
N VAL A 123 -0.83 -5.16 0.47
CA VAL A 123 -0.58 -6.58 0.78
C VAL A 123 0.47 -6.67 1.88
N ARG A 124 0.22 -7.52 2.86
CA ARG A 124 1.26 -7.89 3.83
C ARG A 124 2.22 -8.89 3.21
N VAL A 125 3.51 -8.73 3.48
CA VAL A 125 4.56 -9.60 2.88
C VAL A 125 4.46 -11.05 3.33
N ASP A 126 3.97 -11.31 4.54
CA ASP A 126 3.78 -12.64 5.13
C ASP A 126 2.57 -13.40 4.52
N HIS A 127 1.70 -12.73 3.77
CA HIS A 127 0.61 -13.36 3.03
C HIS A 127 1.01 -13.76 1.60
N VAL A 128 2.16 -13.30 1.11
CA VAL A 128 2.63 -13.60 -0.24
C VAL A 128 3.16 -15.03 -0.33
N ASP A 129 2.50 -15.85 -1.13
CA ASP A 129 2.98 -17.17 -1.52
C ASP A 129 2.87 -17.38 -3.04
N GLU A 130 3.61 -18.36 -3.55
CA GLU A 130 3.74 -18.57 -4.98
C GLU A 130 2.42 -18.93 -5.66
N ALA A 131 1.58 -19.74 -5.01
CA ALA A 131 0.35 -20.25 -5.60
C ALA A 131 -0.65 -19.10 -5.84
N ILE A 132 -0.94 -18.30 -4.80
CA ILE A 132 -1.88 -17.18 -4.94
C ILE A 132 -1.36 -16.11 -5.92
N ILE A 133 -0.07 -15.81 -5.90
CA ILE A 133 0.50 -14.80 -6.80
C ILE A 133 0.48 -15.25 -8.27
N LYS A 134 0.75 -16.53 -8.54
CA LYS A 134 0.58 -17.09 -9.90
C LYS A 134 -0.87 -16.99 -10.37
N GLN A 135 -1.84 -17.27 -9.51
CA GLN A 135 -3.26 -17.14 -9.83
C GLN A 135 -3.64 -15.70 -10.11
N MET A 136 -3.25 -14.76 -9.22
CA MET A 136 -3.48 -13.34 -9.43
C MET A 136 -2.87 -12.85 -10.74
N LYS A 137 -1.63 -13.27 -11.06
CA LYS A 137 -0.98 -12.91 -12.32
C LYS A 137 -1.77 -13.40 -13.53
N ARG A 138 -2.28 -14.63 -13.50
CA ARG A 138 -3.15 -15.17 -14.59
C ARG A 138 -4.43 -14.37 -14.76
N ALA A 139 -5.01 -13.89 -13.66
CA ALA A 139 -6.21 -13.05 -13.68
C ALA A 139 -5.95 -11.59 -14.13
N GLY A 140 -4.69 -11.20 -14.39
CA GLY A 140 -4.35 -9.86 -14.88
C GLY A 140 -3.74 -8.92 -13.86
N PHE A 141 -3.36 -9.40 -12.66
CA PHE A 141 -2.59 -8.57 -11.73
C PHE A 141 -1.19 -8.34 -12.27
N VAL A 142 -0.83 -7.07 -12.41
CA VAL A 142 0.45 -6.61 -12.96
C VAL A 142 1.33 -5.92 -11.93
N GLN A 143 0.74 -5.48 -10.82
CA GLN A 143 1.44 -4.77 -9.76
C GLN A 143 0.95 -5.21 -8.38
N ILE A 144 1.90 -5.36 -7.46
CA ILE A 144 1.64 -5.64 -6.04
C ILE A 144 2.38 -4.59 -5.20
N SER A 145 1.63 -3.89 -4.35
CA SER A 145 2.19 -2.97 -3.34
C SER A 145 2.19 -3.67 -1.98
N MET A 146 3.33 -3.64 -1.30
CA MET A 146 3.51 -4.33 -0.02
C MET A 146 4.05 -3.38 1.05
N GLY A 147 3.42 -3.41 2.23
CA GLY A 147 3.93 -2.74 3.42
C GLY A 147 5.16 -3.46 3.98
N ALA A 148 6.35 -3.10 3.49
CA ALA A 148 7.63 -3.59 4.02
C ALA A 148 8.04 -2.84 5.29
N GLU A 149 7.72 -1.58 5.37
CA GLU A 149 7.97 -0.58 6.42
C GLU A 149 9.47 -0.38 6.72
N SER A 150 10.22 -1.43 7.10
CA SER A 150 11.63 -1.33 7.48
C SER A 150 12.45 -2.54 7.05
N GLY A 151 13.72 -2.32 6.77
CA GLY A 151 14.75 -3.36 6.57
C GLY A 151 15.43 -3.81 7.86
N SER A 152 14.86 -3.50 9.02
CA SER A 152 15.39 -3.85 10.34
C SER A 152 14.36 -4.63 11.16
N ASP A 153 14.69 -5.88 11.54
CA ASP A 153 13.80 -6.69 12.37
C ASP A 153 13.53 -6.05 13.74
N ARG A 154 14.48 -5.27 14.29
CA ARG A 154 14.29 -4.51 15.52
C ARG A 154 13.18 -3.47 15.36
N VAL A 155 13.19 -2.71 14.27
CA VAL A 155 12.19 -1.70 13.96
C VAL A 155 10.84 -2.36 13.64
N LEU A 156 10.80 -3.45 12.89
CA LEU A 156 9.57 -4.22 12.61
C LEU A 156 8.91 -4.74 13.89
N ARG A 157 9.70 -5.17 14.88
CA ARG A 157 9.17 -5.56 16.19
C ARG A 157 8.62 -4.38 16.98
N SER A 158 9.32 -3.24 17.00
CA SER A 158 8.87 -2.04 17.73
C SER A 158 7.55 -1.48 17.21
N MET A 159 7.22 -1.69 15.93
CA MET A 159 5.94 -1.28 15.35
C MET A 159 4.83 -2.33 15.43
N ASN A 160 5.09 -3.45 16.10
CA ASN A 160 4.18 -4.59 16.19
C ASN A 160 3.69 -5.10 14.81
N LYS A 161 4.60 -5.07 13.80
CA LYS A 161 4.24 -5.45 12.43
C LYS A 161 4.03 -6.95 12.27
N GLY A 162 4.68 -7.77 13.13
CA GLY A 162 4.59 -9.24 13.06
C GLY A 162 5.21 -9.85 11.78
N GLN A 163 6.09 -9.11 11.11
CA GLN A 163 6.81 -9.53 9.90
C GLN A 163 8.31 -9.49 10.16
N THR A 164 9.08 -10.19 9.32
CA THR A 164 10.54 -10.22 9.36
C THR A 164 11.17 -9.75 8.05
N VAL A 165 12.40 -9.27 8.13
CA VAL A 165 13.19 -8.90 6.95
C VAL A 165 13.38 -10.10 6.01
N ALA A 166 13.48 -11.33 6.56
CA ALA A 166 13.56 -12.55 5.77
C ALA A 166 12.30 -12.78 4.92
N GLN A 167 11.11 -12.58 5.50
CA GLN A 167 9.83 -12.66 4.78
C GLN A 167 9.73 -11.58 3.69
N ILE A 168 10.14 -10.33 3.98
CA ILE A 168 10.18 -9.26 2.99
C ILE A 168 11.05 -9.65 1.80
N LYS A 169 12.28 -10.12 2.05
CA LYS A 169 13.20 -10.55 0.99
C LYS A 169 12.62 -11.68 0.15
N LYS A 170 12.00 -12.68 0.79
CA LYS A 170 11.34 -13.82 0.10
C LYS A 170 10.22 -13.35 -0.80
N ALA A 171 9.31 -12.51 -0.29
CA ALA A 171 8.17 -11.99 -1.06
C ALA A 171 8.64 -11.13 -2.24
N VAL A 172 9.55 -10.18 -2.00
CA VAL A 172 10.09 -9.32 -3.08
C VAL A 172 10.77 -10.15 -4.17
N LYS A 173 11.60 -11.13 -3.79
CA LYS A 173 12.26 -12.02 -4.76
C LYS A 173 11.23 -12.76 -5.61
N LEU A 174 10.24 -13.40 -4.99
CA LEU A 174 9.18 -14.13 -5.68
C LEU A 174 8.43 -13.25 -6.69
N LEU A 175 8.00 -12.07 -6.29
CA LEU A 175 7.27 -11.17 -7.17
C LEU A 175 8.13 -10.67 -8.34
N CYS A 176 9.42 -10.36 -8.10
CA CYS A 176 10.37 -9.99 -9.14
C CYS A 176 10.62 -11.13 -10.12
N ASP A 177 10.80 -12.36 -9.62
CA ASP A 177 11.00 -13.56 -10.46
C ASP A 177 9.76 -13.82 -11.33
N LEU A 178 8.57 -13.58 -10.80
CA LEU A 178 7.31 -13.62 -11.54
C LEU A 178 7.09 -12.39 -12.46
N ARG A 179 8.04 -11.47 -12.56
CA ARG A 179 7.99 -10.26 -13.40
C ARG A 179 6.79 -9.34 -13.11
N LEU A 180 6.32 -9.29 -11.88
CA LEU A 180 5.34 -8.32 -11.43
C LEU A 180 6.02 -6.99 -11.08
N LYS A 181 5.29 -5.89 -11.24
CA LYS A 181 5.72 -4.59 -10.71
C LYS A 181 5.59 -4.61 -9.19
N VAL A 182 6.73 -4.58 -8.50
CA VAL A 182 6.79 -4.57 -7.05
C VAL A 182 6.89 -3.14 -6.55
N VAL A 183 5.96 -2.74 -5.70
CA VAL A 183 6.02 -1.49 -4.95
C VAL A 183 6.24 -1.83 -3.49
N LEU A 184 7.18 -1.14 -2.84
CA LEU A 184 7.38 -1.25 -1.40
C LEU A 184 6.98 0.04 -0.71
N ASP A 185 6.08 -0.09 0.24
CA ASP A 185 5.75 0.97 1.17
C ASP A 185 6.70 0.86 2.37
N ILE A 186 7.42 1.94 2.64
CA ILE A 186 8.36 2.06 3.75
C ILE A 186 8.01 3.29 4.58
N THR A 187 8.18 3.17 5.88
CA THR A 187 7.86 4.24 6.82
C THR A 187 9.13 4.62 7.59
N ILE A 188 9.42 5.92 7.68
CA ILE A 188 10.62 6.45 8.34
C ILE A 188 10.20 7.20 9.59
N GLY A 189 10.90 6.93 10.68
CA GLY A 189 10.70 7.63 11.94
C GLY A 189 10.07 6.80 13.05
N HIS A 190 10.11 5.48 12.98
CA HIS A 190 9.60 4.64 14.07
C HIS A 190 10.37 4.85 15.36
N PRO A 191 9.71 4.64 16.52
CA PRO A 191 10.42 4.50 17.79
C PRO A 191 11.54 3.46 17.67
N THR A 192 12.69 3.74 18.30
CA THR A 192 13.92 2.92 18.21
C THR A 192 14.65 2.93 16.87
N GLU A 193 14.08 3.46 15.79
CA GLU A 193 14.77 3.56 14.50
C GLU A 193 16.00 4.50 14.59
N THR A 194 17.00 4.19 13.80
CA THR A 194 18.23 4.98 13.70
C THR A 194 18.66 5.12 12.24
N MET A 195 19.56 6.04 11.92
CA MET A 195 20.13 6.16 10.56
C MET A 195 20.68 4.84 9.99
N PRO A 196 21.40 4.00 10.76
CA PRO A 196 21.80 2.66 10.30
C PRO A 196 20.62 1.76 9.88
N ASP A 197 19.45 1.84 10.55
CA ASP A 197 18.28 1.05 10.18
C ASP A 197 17.62 1.58 8.89
N VAL A 198 17.60 2.91 8.72
CA VAL A 198 17.17 3.52 7.44
C VAL A 198 18.06 3.01 6.29
N TRP A 199 19.38 2.95 6.49
CA TRP A 199 20.29 2.39 5.48
C TRP A 199 20.05 0.91 5.19
N LYS A 200 19.70 0.08 6.20
CA LYS A 200 19.30 -1.31 5.97
C LYS A 200 18.06 -1.39 5.08
N THR A 201 17.08 -0.52 5.32
CA THR A 201 15.84 -0.41 4.53
C THR A 201 16.14 -0.01 3.08
N MET A 202 16.95 1.02 2.89
CA MET A 202 17.35 1.47 1.55
C MET A 202 18.17 0.40 0.79
N LYS A 203 19.10 -0.27 1.45
CA LYS A 203 19.88 -1.37 0.85
C LYS A 203 18.99 -2.54 0.44
N LEU A 204 17.97 -2.88 1.23
CA LEU A 204 16.98 -3.90 0.87
C LEU A 204 16.25 -3.51 -0.42
N ALA A 205 15.76 -2.29 -0.52
CA ALA A 205 15.05 -1.79 -1.71
C ALA A 205 15.97 -1.74 -2.96
N LEU A 206 17.22 -1.37 -2.80
CA LEU A 206 18.20 -1.30 -3.90
C LEU A 206 18.64 -2.68 -4.41
N ARG A 207 18.55 -3.72 -3.58
CA ARG A 207 19.02 -5.08 -3.91
C ARG A 207 18.21 -5.74 -5.04
N TYR A 208 16.92 -5.41 -5.16
CA TYR A 208 16.01 -6.07 -6.08
C TYR A 208 15.57 -5.13 -7.22
N PRO A 209 15.18 -5.66 -8.37
CA PRO A 209 14.69 -4.87 -9.50
C PRO A 209 13.21 -4.47 -9.30
N ILE A 210 12.89 -3.87 -8.16
CA ILE A 210 11.55 -3.39 -7.85
C ILE A 210 11.19 -2.19 -8.73
N TYR A 211 9.87 -2.00 -8.90
CA TYR A 211 9.34 -0.90 -9.71
C TYR A 211 9.46 0.44 -8.99
N LYS A 212 9.10 0.49 -7.71
CA LYS A 212 9.01 1.74 -6.95
C LYS A 212 9.08 1.50 -5.45
N ILE A 213 9.51 2.51 -4.72
CA ILE A 213 9.23 2.65 -3.29
C ILE A 213 8.37 3.88 -3.04
N TYR A 214 7.43 3.79 -2.11
CA TYR A 214 6.85 4.94 -1.44
C TYR A 214 7.47 5.04 -0.06
N SER A 215 8.03 6.21 0.25
CA SER A 215 8.61 6.50 1.57
C SER A 215 7.72 7.49 2.29
N TYR A 216 7.19 7.08 3.42
CA TYR A 216 6.30 7.88 4.23
C TYR A 216 7.03 8.38 5.48
N ASN A 217 6.82 9.64 5.80
CA ASN A 217 7.12 10.18 7.11
C ASN A 217 6.12 9.61 8.12
N LEU A 218 6.59 9.03 9.20
CA LEU A 218 5.71 8.49 10.23
C LEU A 218 5.02 9.63 10.99
N ILE A 219 3.71 9.67 10.89
CA ILE A 219 2.86 10.62 11.58
C ILE A 219 2.08 9.91 12.69
N PRO A 220 2.25 10.29 13.95
CA PRO A 220 1.44 9.79 15.05
C PRO A 220 -0.01 10.28 14.90
N ILE A 221 -0.92 9.39 14.55
CA ILE A 221 -2.33 9.71 14.33
C ILE A 221 -3.09 9.57 15.65
N PRO A 222 -3.87 10.57 16.07
CA PRO A 222 -4.69 10.49 17.29
C PRO A 222 -5.50 9.19 17.37
N GLY A 223 -5.49 8.54 18.54
CA GLY A 223 -6.14 7.25 18.76
C GLY A 223 -5.27 6.02 18.44
N THR A 224 -4.05 6.18 17.91
CA THR A 224 -3.08 5.08 17.76
C THR A 224 -2.20 4.94 19.00
N GLU A 225 -1.70 3.72 19.24
CA GLU A 225 -0.73 3.46 20.32
C GLU A 225 0.54 4.31 20.17
N LEU A 226 0.99 4.52 18.92
CA LEU A 226 2.12 5.40 18.62
C LEU A 226 1.85 6.83 19.07
N TYR A 227 0.66 7.37 18.83
CA TYR A 227 0.30 8.73 19.25
C TYR A 227 0.41 8.89 20.76
N GLU A 228 -0.19 7.97 21.52
CA GLU A 228 -0.13 7.99 22.97
C GLU A 228 1.31 7.84 23.48
N TRP A 229 2.10 6.98 22.85
CA TRP A 229 3.52 6.82 23.20
C TRP A 229 4.31 8.11 22.98
N VAL A 230 4.15 8.78 21.82
CA VAL A 230 4.84 10.06 21.53
C VAL A 230 4.41 11.15 22.50
N LYS A 231 3.11 11.23 22.79
CA LYS A 231 2.52 12.19 23.74
C LYS A 231 3.06 12.01 25.15
N ASN A 232 3.04 10.77 25.67
CA ASN A 232 3.44 10.48 27.04
C ASN A 232 4.94 10.68 27.28
N ASN A 233 5.76 10.63 26.23
CA ASN A 233 7.20 10.90 26.31
C ASN A 233 7.57 12.35 25.95
N ASN A 234 6.60 13.22 25.66
CA ASN A 234 6.82 14.61 25.23
C ASN A 234 7.73 14.74 24.00
N TYR A 235 7.59 13.84 23.02
CA TYR A 235 8.43 13.79 21.83
C TYR A 235 7.89 14.60 20.65
N PHE A 236 6.71 15.21 20.74
CA PHE A 236 6.22 16.10 19.68
C PHE A 236 7.10 17.34 19.53
N VAL A 237 7.60 17.56 18.31
CA VAL A 237 8.28 18.80 17.91
C VAL A 237 7.33 19.74 17.15
N VAL A 238 6.24 19.21 16.63
CA VAL A 238 5.11 19.95 16.07
C VAL A 238 3.84 19.48 16.78
N PRO A 239 3.07 20.40 17.39
CA PRO A 239 1.84 20.07 18.08
C PRO A 239 0.80 19.39 17.15
N PRO A 240 0.00 18.45 17.66
CA PRO A 240 -1.03 17.77 16.86
C PRO A 240 -2.00 18.71 16.16
N GLU A 241 -2.38 19.81 16.82
CA GLU A 241 -3.31 20.82 16.30
C GLU A 241 -2.76 21.52 15.05
N ILE A 242 -1.43 21.50 14.86
CA ILE A 242 -0.75 22.08 13.70
C ILE A 242 -0.63 21.03 12.60
N TYR A 243 -0.01 19.87 12.87
CA TYR A 243 0.29 18.93 11.80
C TYR A 243 -0.95 18.19 11.26
N THR A 244 -2.04 18.11 12.00
CA THR A 244 -3.31 17.60 11.47
C THR A 244 -3.90 18.47 10.36
N ASN A 245 -3.46 19.72 10.24
CA ASN A 245 -3.84 20.64 9.18
C ASN A 245 -2.81 20.72 8.04
N TYR A 246 -1.71 19.98 8.12
CA TYR A 246 -0.70 19.95 7.06
C TYR A 246 -1.25 19.38 5.76
N GLY A 247 -0.87 19.99 4.64
CA GLY A 247 -1.06 19.42 3.32
C GLY A 247 -0.15 18.22 3.07
N ALA A 248 -0.40 17.50 1.98
CA ALA A 248 0.33 16.27 1.66
C ALA A 248 1.86 16.48 1.54
N GLU A 249 2.31 17.62 1.02
CA GLU A 249 3.73 17.93 0.86
C GLU A 249 4.41 18.18 2.21
N GLU A 250 3.76 18.90 3.11
CA GLU A 250 4.26 19.19 4.45
C GLU A 250 4.36 17.93 5.29
N ILE A 251 3.29 17.12 5.33
CA ILE A 251 3.25 15.82 6.00
C ILE A 251 4.38 14.90 5.49
N ALA A 252 4.64 14.90 4.19
CA ALA A 252 5.68 14.06 3.61
C ALA A 252 7.12 14.52 3.90
N ALA A 253 7.32 15.78 4.31
CA ALA A 253 8.64 16.39 4.42
C ALA A 253 9.05 16.78 5.84
N ILE A 254 8.08 17.07 6.71
CA ILE A 254 8.32 17.67 8.04
C ILE A 254 8.11 16.60 9.13
N PRO A 255 9.17 16.14 9.81
CA PRO A 255 9.01 15.29 10.99
C PRO A 255 8.22 16.03 12.07
N VAL A 256 7.21 15.40 12.64
CA VAL A 256 6.35 16.01 13.66
C VAL A 256 6.72 15.59 15.09
N PHE A 257 7.59 14.62 15.21
CA PHE A 257 8.18 14.18 16.47
C PHE A 257 9.62 13.72 16.26
N ASP A 258 10.37 13.65 17.33
CA ASP A 258 11.71 13.05 17.34
C ASP A 258 11.94 12.19 18.59
N THR A 259 13.07 11.51 18.63
CA THR A 259 13.47 10.69 19.78
C THR A 259 14.97 10.87 20.00
N PRO A 260 15.51 10.54 21.20
CA PRO A 260 16.93 10.64 21.45
C PRO A 260 17.80 9.88 20.44
N GLU A 261 17.32 8.71 19.95
CA GLU A 261 18.03 7.87 19.00
C GLU A 261 17.90 8.35 17.56
N PHE A 262 16.85 9.13 17.26
CA PHE A 262 16.54 9.58 15.90
C PHE A 262 15.98 11.00 15.93
N THR A 263 16.88 11.96 15.92
CA THR A 263 16.57 13.38 16.06
C THR A 263 15.83 13.94 14.85
N TYR A 264 15.18 15.10 15.02
CA TYR A 264 14.47 15.81 13.97
C TYR A 264 15.31 15.96 12.68
N GLU A 265 16.55 16.43 12.79
CA GLU A 265 17.43 16.60 11.62
C GLU A 265 17.82 15.27 10.98
N GLN A 266 18.04 14.22 11.76
CA GLN A 266 18.30 12.89 11.21
C GLN A 266 17.09 12.34 10.44
N ARG A 267 15.86 12.49 10.97
CA ARG A 267 14.60 12.11 10.29
C ARG A 267 14.43 12.86 8.99
N LYS A 268 14.62 14.16 8.99
CA LYS A 268 14.55 15.02 7.81
C LYS A 268 15.56 14.61 6.74
N ASN A 269 16.79 14.30 7.14
CA ASN A 269 17.83 13.79 6.23
C ASN A 269 17.49 12.40 5.69
N ALA A 270 16.92 11.51 6.52
CA ALA A 270 16.45 10.19 6.10
C ALA A 270 15.32 10.27 5.06
N LEU A 271 14.35 11.16 5.23
CA LEU A 271 13.29 11.41 4.25
C LEU A 271 13.84 11.90 2.91
N LYS A 272 14.81 12.85 2.95
CA LYS A 272 15.49 13.32 1.73
C LYS A 272 16.27 12.21 1.04
N LEU A 273 16.97 11.36 1.80
CA LEU A 273 17.70 10.18 1.29
C LEU A 273 16.73 9.21 0.62
N ALA A 274 15.64 8.87 1.30
CA ALA A 274 14.64 7.94 0.78
C ALA A 274 14.00 8.46 -0.53
N LYS A 275 13.70 9.76 -0.62
CA LYS A 275 13.18 10.40 -1.84
C LYS A 275 14.18 10.29 -3.01
N ARG A 276 15.47 10.49 -2.76
CA ARG A 276 16.53 10.34 -3.78
C ARG A 276 16.64 8.89 -4.25
N ILE A 277 16.60 7.93 -3.33
CA ILE A 277 16.66 6.51 -3.65
C ILE A 277 15.40 6.05 -4.38
N ALA A 278 14.22 6.55 -4.02
CA ALA A 278 12.99 6.30 -4.73
C ALA A 278 13.07 6.72 -6.20
N PHE A 279 13.58 7.93 -6.45
CA PHE A 279 13.83 8.44 -7.81
C PHE A 279 14.79 7.53 -8.59
N TYR A 280 15.92 7.14 -7.97
CA TYR A 280 16.91 6.26 -8.59
C TYR A 280 16.33 4.87 -8.93
N ILE A 281 15.52 4.28 -8.04
CA ILE A 281 14.87 2.99 -8.28
C ILE A 281 13.92 3.06 -9.47
N GLU A 282 13.08 4.09 -9.52
CA GLU A 282 12.13 4.28 -10.63
C GLU A 282 12.86 4.53 -11.96
N PHE A 283 13.92 5.34 -11.94
CA PHE A 283 14.77 5.60 -13.11
C PHE A 283 15.44 4.32 -13.62
N ARG A 284 16.08 3.55 -12.72
CA ARG A 284 16.70 2.25 -13.03
C ARG A 284 15.69 1.27 -13.64
N TYR A 285 14.48 1.20 -13.08
CA TYR A 285 13.43 0.32 -13.60
C TYR A 285 13.02 0.72 -15.02
N ARG A 286 12.84 2.00 -15.29
CA ARG A 286 12.47 2.53 -16.61
C ARG A 286 13.54 2.24 -17.67
N ILE A 287 14.80 2.41 -17.34
CA ILE A 287 15.91 2.09 -18.23
C ILE A 287 15.92 0.59 -18.54
N ARG A 288 15.90 -0.25 -17.52
CA ARG A 288 15.89 -1.71 -17.69
C ARG A 288 14.71 -2.17 -18.57
N SER A 289 13.53 -1.61 -18.39
CA SER A 289 12.36 -1.96 -19.20
C SER A 289 12.53 -1.55 -20.68
N LYS A 290 13.15 -0.41 -20.94
CA LYS A 290 13.45 0.06 -22.31
C LYS A 290 14.53 -0.80 -22.97
N PHE A 291 15.59 -1.16 -22.27
CA PHE A 291 16.63 -2.04 -22.81
C PHE A 291 16.10 -3.45 -23.10
N MET A 292 15.22 -3.99 -22.27
CA MET A 292 14.55 -5.27 -22.55
C MET A 292 13.64 -5.17 -23.79
N CYS A 293 12.91 -4.07 -23.98
CA CYS A 293 12.13 -3.84 -25.19
C CYS A 293 13.00 -3.75 -26.43
N LEU A 294 14.12 -3.03 -26.33
CA LEU A 294 15.06 -2.88 -27.45
C LEU A 294 15.73 -4.21 -27.81
N PHE A 295 16.13 -4.99 -26.82
CA PHE A 295 16.73 -6.33 -27.00
C PHE A 295 15.73 -7.32 -27.61
N ASN A 296 14.48 -7.34 -27.15
CA ASN A 296 13.42 -8.15 -27.75
C ASN A 296 13.10 -7.72 -29.21
N PHE A 297 13.09 -6.41 -29.47
CA PHE A 297 12.91 -5.89 -30.82
C PHE A 297 14.07 -6.30 -31.76
N LEU A 298 15.31 -6.21 -31.28
CA LEU A 298 16.50 -6.65 -32.04
C LEU A 298 16.52 -8.17 -32.25
N CYS A 299 16.15 -8.96 -31.26
CA CYS A 299 16.02 -10.40 -31.42
C CYS A 299 14.93 -10.76 -32.44
N PHE A 300 13.75 -10.13 -32.36
CA PHE A 300 12.68 -10.36 -33.35
C PHE A 300 13.11 -10.01 -34.75
N TYR A 301 13.82 -8.90 -34.92
CA TYR A 301 14.33 -8.47 -36.22
C TYR A 301 15.44 -9.39 -36.81
N TYR A 302 16.24 -9.99 -35.90
CA TYR A 302 17.33 -10.91 -36.30
C TYR A 302 16.85 -12.33 -36.61
N PHE A 303 15.76 -12.80 -35.96
CA PHE A 303 15.20 -14.16 -36.17
C PHE A 303 14.03 -14.18 -37.16
N ALA A 304 13.54 -13.06 -37.64
CA ALA A 304 12.49 -12.94 -38.65
C ALA A 304 13.05 -12.70 -40.07
N LYS A 305 14.39 -12.74 -40.23
CA LYS A 305 15.10 -12.85 -41.51
C LYS A 305 15.69 -14.26 -41.67
#